data_71564081c604cbec81e870cce1faaf2c
#
_entry.id   71564081c604cbec81e870cce1faaf2c
#
_cell.length_a   1.000
_cell.length_b   1.000
_cell.length_c   1.000
_cell.angle_alpha   90.00
_cell.angle_beta   90.00
_cell.angle_gamma   90.00
#
_symmetry.space_group_name_H-M   'P 1'
#
loop_
_entity.id
_entity.type
_entity.pdbx_description
1 polymer ?
#
loop_
_entity_poly.entity_id
_entity_poly.type
_entity_poly.pdbx_seq_one_letter_code
_entity_poly.pdbx_strand_id
1 'polypeptide(L)'
;MKINIKKEIQQISENIYSYRRDFHQYPELSFQEHRTAETISKHLESFGIEHRKGVGKTGVVGEIVFGDGPTIALRADMDALPIQEIGDLEYKSRNEGVMHACGHDGHMAILLGAASVLSRNKKLK
;
A
#
# COMPACT_ATOMS: atom_id res chain seq x y z
N MET A 1 26.24 -6.42 0.80
CA MET A 1 25.44 -7.65 1.05
C MET A 1 24.38 -7.76 -0.02
N LYS A 2 24.30 -8.88 -0.73
CA LYS A 2 23.26 -9.07 -1.76
C LYS A 2 21.99 -9.58 -1.09
N ILE A 3 20.86 -8.87 -1.24
CA ILE A 3 19.56 -9.37 -0.82
C ILE A 3 19.07 -10.39 -1.85
N ASN A 4 18.53 -11.49 -1.38
CA ASN A 4 17.77 -12.41 -2.21
C ASN A 4 16.32 -11.92 -2.26
N ILE A 5 16.03 -10.99 -3.18
CA ILE A 5 14.70 -10.38 -3.33
C ILE A 5 13.60 -11.42 -3.51
N LYS A 6 13.85 -12.49 -4.27
CA LYS A 6 12.87 -13.55 -4.49
C LYS A 6 12.46 -14.22 -3.17
N LYS A 7 13.43 -14.52 -2.30
CA LYS A 7 13.18 -15.10 -0.98
C LYS A 7 12.41 -14.12 -0.07
N GLU A 8 12.78 -12.84 -0.07
CA GLU A 8 12.09 -11.81 0.69
C GLU A 8 10.60 -11.67 0.27
N ILE A 9 10.34 -11.67 -1.05
CA ILE A 9 8.98 -11.60 -1.58
C ILE A 9 8.18 -12.85 -1.23
N GLN A 10 8.76 -14.04 -1.33
CA GLN A 10 8.08 -15.28 -0.96
C GLN A 10 7.62 -15.28 0.51
N GLN A 11 8.40 -14.69 1.41
CA GLN A 11 8.06 -14.60 2.83
C GLN A 11 6.88 -13.69 3.14
N ILE A 12 6.59 -12.71 2.27
CA ILE A 12 5.56 -11.70 2.50
C ILE A 12 4.40 -11.80 1.50
N SER A 13 4.41 -12.77 0.58
CA SER A 13 3.39 -12.87 -0.49
C SER A 13 1.97 -12.92 0.05
N GLU A 14 1.72 -13.71 1.08
CA GLU A 14 0.39 -13.80 1.72
C GLU A 14 -0.04 -12.45 2.32
N ASN A 15 0.90 -11.71 2.90
CA ASN A 15 0.60 -10.37 3.42
C ASN A 15 0.21 -9.41 2.29
N ILE A 16 0.93 -9.45 1.16
CA ILE A 16 0.61 -8.61 -0.02
C ILE A 16 -0.79 -8.93 -0.54
N TYR A 17 -1.16 -10.21 -0.64
CA TYR A 17 -2.50 -10.62 -1.04
C TYR A 17 -3.56 -10.14 -0.05
N SER A 18 -3.28 -10.23 1.26
CA SER A 18 -4.16 -9.74 2.31
C SER A 18 -4.36 -8.22 2.22
N TYR A 19 -3.29 -7.45 2.02
CA TYR A 19 -3.38 -5.98 1.82
C TYR A 19 -4.25 -5.63 0.62
N ARG A 20 -4.00 -6.27 -0.51
CA ARG A 20 -4.77 -6.03 -1.73
C ARG A 20 -6.26 -6.33 -1.53
N ARG A 21 -6.61 -7.46 -0.91
CA ARG A 21 -7.99 -7.85 -0.65
C ARG A 21 -8.69 -6.91 0.33
N ASP A 22 -7.99 -6.43 1.35
CA ASP A 22 -8.53 -5.44 2.28
C ASP A 22 -8.84 -4.10 1.58
N PHE A 23 -7.92 -3.58 0.79
CA PHE A 23 -8.18 -2.36 0.00
C PHE A 23 -9.31 -2.56 -1.00
N HIS A 24 -9.38 -3.71 -1.65
CA HIS A 24 -10.43 -4.04 -2.61
C HIS A 24 -11.82 -4.08 -1.95
N GLN A 25 -11.92 -4.61 -0.74
CA GLN A 25 -13.16 -4.69 0.01
C GLN A 25 -13.69 -3.33 0.50
N TYR A 26 -12.81 -2.37 0.74
CA TYR A 26 -13.14 -1.07 1.32
C TYR A 26 -12.65 0.08 0.44
N PRO A 27 -13.07 0.12 -0.83
CA PRO A 27 -12.65 1.16 -1.76
C PRO A 27 -13.23 2.51 -1.39
N GLU A 28 -12.47 3.56 -1.59
CA GLU A 28 -12.87 4.94 -1.34
C GLU A 28 -12.57 5.81 -2.56
N LEU A 29 -13.44 6.79 -2.83
CA LEU A 29 -13.28 7.70 -3.95
C LEU A 29 -12.15 8.72 -3.71
N SER A 30 -11.68 9.34 -4.80
CA SER A 30 -10.64 10.36 -4.78
C SER A 30 -10.92 11.47 -3.77
N PHE A 31 -9.94 11.79 -2.95
CA PHE A 31 -9.99 12.73 -1.82
C PHE A 31 -10.96 12.35 -0.68
N GLN A 32 -11.42 11.12 -0.64
CA GLN A 32 -12.24 10.55 0.44
C GLN A 32 -11.58 9.29 1.03
N GLU A 33 -10.32 9.02 0.71
CA GLU A 33 -9.55 7.82 1.06
C GLU A 33 -9.09 7.85 2.54
N HIS A 34 -10.00 8.13 3.47
CA HIS A 34 -9.66 8.28 4.90
C HIS A 34 -9.30 6.96 5.57
N ARG A 35 -10.12 5.91 5.35
CA ARG A 35 -9.84 4.57 5.87
C ARG A 35 -8.61 3.97 5.21
N THR A 36 -8.46 4.15 3.90
CA THR A 36 -7.31 3.68 3.14
C THR A 36 -6.02 4.30 3.67
N ALA A 37 -5.99 5.62 3.87
CA ALA A 37 -4.85 6.34 4.44
C ALA A 37 -4.51 5.84 5.86
N GLU A 38 -5.52 5.62 6.70
CA GLU A 38 -5.33 5.10 8.05
C GLU A 38 -4.76 3.67 8.04
N THR A 39 -5.24 2.82 7.15
CA THR A 39 -4.74 1.45 6.98
C THR A 39 -3.28 1.45 6.52
N ILE A 40 -2.93 2.27 5.54
CA ILE A 40 -1.54 2.44 5.08
C ILE A 40 -0.65 2.92 6.24
N SER A 41 -1.10 3.93 6.99
CA SER A 41 -0.39 4.47 8.14
C SER A 41 -0.07 3.39 9.17
N LYS A 42 -1.03 2.55 9.53
CA LYS A 42 -0.84 1.42 10.47
C LYS A 42 0.18 0.40 9.96
N HIS A 43 0.17 0.10 8.66
CA HIS A 43 1.18 -0.78 8.08
C HIS A 43 2.58 -0.16 8.14
N LEU A 44 2.72 1.12 7.77
CA LEU A 44 4.01 1.81 7.86
C LEU A 44 4.53 1.86 9.30
N GLU A 45 3.65 2.13 10.27
CA GLU A 45 3.98 2.08 11.69
C GLU A 45 4.49 0.69 12.11
N SER A 46 3.79 -0.38 11.70
CA SER A 46 4.19 -1.76 11.99
C SER A 46 5.53 -2.15 11.38
N PHE A 47 5.94 -1.49 10.29
CA PHE A 47 7.25 -1.67 9.65
C PHE A 47 8.34 -0.80 10.29
N GLY A 48 7.99 0.05 11.26
CA GLY A 48 8.91 1.02 11.87
C GLY A 48 9.34 2.12 10.89
N ILE A 49 8.46 2.51 9.98
CA ILE A 49 8.69 3.57 8.98
C ILE A 49 8.06 4.87 9.48
N GLU A 50 8.90 5.90 9.64
CA GLU A 50 8.43 7.26 9.91
C GLU A 50 7.56 7.75 8.75
N HIS A 51 6.40 8.29 9.06
CA HIS A 51 5.45 8.71 8.04
C HIS A 51 4.55 9.86 8.50
N ARG A 52 3.92 10.51 7.53
CA ARG A 52 2.94 11.57 7.76
C ARG A 52 1.71 11.36 6.87
N LYS A 53 0.54 11.67 7.42
CA LYS A 53 -0.76 11.66 6.73
C LYS A 53 -1.17 13.06 6.29
N GLY A 54 -2.19 13.14 5.43
CA GLY A 54 -2.80 14.40 5.00
C GLY A 54 -1.99 15.16 3.95
N VAL A 55 -1.05 14.49 3.30
CA VAL A 55 -0.30 15.09 2.19
C VAL A 55 -1.20 15.15 0.96
N GLY A 56 -1.39 16.33 0.39
CA GLY A 56 -2.33 16.50 -0.72
C GLY A 56 -3.77 16.10 -0.38
N LYS A 57 -4.22 16.33 0.85
CA LYS A 57 -5.48 16.01 1.52
C LYS A 57 -5.49 14.62 2.18
N THR A 58 -5.45 13.53 1.44
CA THR A 58 -5.58 12.15 1.96
C THR A 58 -4.31 11.32 1.85
N GLY A 59 -3.29 11.80 1.14
CA GLY A 59 -2.07 11.05 0.88
C GLY A 59 -1.25 10.74 2.14
N VAL A 60 -0.46 9.68 2.06
CA VAL A 60 0.48 9.24 3.10
C VAL A 60 1.88 9.18 2.51
N VAL A 61 2.85 9.74 3.20
CA VAL A 61 4.27 9.69 2.81
C VAL A 61 5.07 9.03 3.92
N GLY A 62 5.72 7.92 3.62
CA GLY A 62 6.69 7.25 4.48
C GLY A 62 8.12 7.51 4.01
N GLU A 63 9.07 7.54 4.94
CA GLU A 63 10.48 7.78 4.64
C GLU A 63 11.36 6.70 5.26
N ILE A 64 12.28 6.16 4.47
CA ILE A 64 13.30 5.21 4.92
C ILE A 64 14.66 5.81 4.60
N VAL A 65 15.46 6.06 5.62
CA VAL A 65 16.81 6.61 5.46
C VAL A 65 17.82 5.46 5.43
N PHE A 66 18.58 5.37 4.34
CA PHE A 66 19.67 4.39 4.15
C PHE A 66 21.07 5.01 4.34
N GLY A 67 21.19 6.32 4.30
CA GLY A 67 22.45 7.07 4.39
C GLY A 67 22.43 8.31 3.50
N ASP A 68 23.61 8.88 3.26
CA ASP A 68 23.79 10.05 2.40
C ASP A 68 23.76 9.62 0.93
N GLY A 69 22.90 10.21 0.15
CA GLY A 69 22.76 9.89 -1.27
C GLY A 69 21.49 10.48 -1.88
N PRO A 70 21.23 10.20 -3.15
CA PRO A 70 20.00 10.69 -3.81
C PRO A 70 18.76 10.03 -3.23
N THR A 71 17.70 10.80 -3.11
CA THR A 71 16.38 10.30 -2.68
C THR A 71 15.62 9.74 -3.87
N ILE A 72 15.04 8.56 -3.70
CA ILE A 72 14.15 7.92 -4.68
C ILE A 72 12.75 7.90 -4.09
N ALA A 73 11.76 8.30 -4.86
CA ALA A 73 10.36 8.20 -4.50
C ALA A 73 9.67 7.07 -5.27
N LEU A 74 8.91 6.25 -4.55
CA LEU A 74 7.99 5.27 -5.11
C LEU A 74 6.56 5.73 -4.81
N ARG A 75 5.65 5.63 -5.78
CA ARG A 75 4.28 6.12 -5.66
C ARG A 75 3.27 5.06 -6.06
N ALA A 76 2.14 5.04 -5.36
CA ALA A 76 0.91 4.37 -5.75
C ALA A 76 -0.28 5.28 -5.49
N ASP A 77 -1.24 5.28 -6.40
CA ASP A 77 -2.52 5.96 -6.20
C ASP A 77 -3.41 5.14 -5.26
N MET A 78 -4.33 5.80 -4.54
CA MET A 78 -5.11 5.19 -3.47
C MET A 78 -6.61 5.11 -3.78
N ASP A 79 -7.07 5.88 -4.76
CA ASP A 79 -8.49 6.07 -5.06
C ASP A 79 -9.09 4.90 -5.85
N ALA A 80 -10.38 4.70 -5.61
CA ALA A 80 -11.24 3.80 -6.36
C ALA A 80 -12.15 4.59 -7.32
N LEU A 81 -12.97 3.88 -8.06
CA LEU A 81 -13.86 4.43 -9.08
C LEU A 81 -15.34 4.32 -8.66
N PRO A 82 -16.21 5.24 -9.12
CA PRO A 82 -17.65 5.18 -8.88
C PRO A 82 -18.32 4.15 -9.79
N ILE A 83 -17.98 2.88 -9.58
CA ILE A 83 -18.42 1.73 -10.37
C ILE A 83 -18.99 0.69 -9.40
N GLN A 84 -20.17 0.14 -9.72
CA GLN A 84 -20.74 -0.98 -8.98
C GLN A 84 -20.02 -2.27 -9.35
N GLU A 85 -19.40 -2.92 -8.37
CA GLU A 85 -18.80 -4.24 -8.58
C GLU A 85 -19.87 -5.31 -8.77
N ILE A 86 -19.72 -6.09 -9.85
CA ILE A 86 -20.58 -7.23 -10.18
C ILE A 86 -19.78 -8.51 -9.95
N GLY A 87 -20.42 -9.56 -9.45
CA GLY A 87 -19.80 -10.86 -9.22
C GLY A 87 -19.77 -11.29 -7.76
N ASP A 88 -19.20 -12.47 -7.51
CA ASP A 88 -19.30 -13.17 -6.23
C ASP A 88 -17.93 -13.40 -5.58
N LEU A 89 -17.01 -12.44 -5.73
CA LEU A 89 -15.71 -12.53 -5.07
C LEU A 89 -15.88 -12.46 -3.56
N GLU A 90 -15.17 -13.31 -2.82
CA GLU A 90 -15.15 -13.32 -1.36
C GLU A 90 -14.74 -11.95 -0.78
N TYR A 91 -13.83 -11.25 -1.46
CA TYR A 91 -13.35 -9.92 -1.10
C TYR A 91 -13.96 -8.79 -1.96
N LYS A 92 -15.15 -9.00 -2.50
CA LYS A 92 -15.94 -7.99 -3.21
C LYS A 92 -16.09 -6.70 -2.39
N SER A 93 -16.17 -5.57 -3.07
CA SER A 93 -16.43 -4.27 -2.45
C SER A 93 -17.65 -4.32 -1.53
N ARG A 94 -17.48 -3.79 -0.33
CA ARG A 94 -18.57 -3.58 0.65
C ARG A 94 -19.14 -2.17 0.58
N ASN A 95 -18.59 -1.32 -0.27
CA ASN A 95 -19.06 0.04 -0.50
C ASN A 95 -19.86 0.06 -1.81
N GLU A 96 -21.18 0.14 -1.71
CA GLU A 96 -22.07 0.17 -2.85
C GLU A 96 -21.70 1.30 -3.82
N GLY A 97 -21.63 0.99 -5.12
CA GLY A 97 -21.31 1.95 -6.16
C GLY A 97 -19.83 2.37 -6.23
N VAL A 98 -18.95 1.73 -5.47
CA VAL A 98 -17.51 2.03 -5.48
C VAL A 98 -16.70 0.74 -5.64
N MET A 99 -15.71 0.75 -6.53
CA MET A 99 -14.87 -0.40 -6.80
C MET A 99 -13.45 0.01 -7.18
N HIS A 100 -12.45 -0.74 -6.73
CA HIS A 100 -11.10 -0.67 -7.29
C HIS A 100 -11.03 -1.36 -8.66
N ALA A 101 -11.60 -0.70 -9.68
CA ALA A 101 -11.71 -1.26 -11.02
C ALA A 101 -10.48 -1.00 -11.93
N CYS A 102 -9.55 -0.13 -11.50
CA CYS A 102 -8.32 0.19 -12.25
C CYS A 102 -7.05 -0.47 -11.69
N GLY A 103 -7.11 -1.11 -10.51
CA GLY A 103 -5.99 -1.85 -9.93
C GLY A 103 -5.15 -1.08 -8.91
N HIS A 104 -5.58 0.08 -8.42
CA HIS A 104 -4.86 0.84 -7.38
C HIS A 104 -4.73 0.07 -6.06
N ASP A 105 -5.66 -0.80 -5.73
CA ASP A 105 -5.58 -1.76 -4.62
C ASP A 105 -4.34 -2.67 -4.71
N GLY A 106 -4.04 -3.18 -5.91
CA GLY A 106 -2.84 -3.95 -6.20
C GLY A 106 -1.57 -3.10 -6.12
N HIS A 107 -1.59 -1.89 -6.66
CA HIS A 107 -0.45 -0.96 -6.61
C HIS A 107 -0.09 -0.58 -5.17
N MET A 108 -1.06 -0.27 -4.33
CA MET A 108 -0.85 -0.01 -2.90
C MET A 108 -0.26 -1.21 -2.17
N ALA A 109 -0.80 -2.41 -2.42
CA ALA A 109 -0.31 -3.63 -1.80
C ALA A 109 1.14 -3.95 -2.20
N ILE A 110 1.50 -3.76 -3.46
CA ILE A 110 2.88 -3.92 -3.96
C ILE A 110 3.82 -2.91 -3.31
N LEU A 111 3.41 -1.65 -3.20
CA LEU A 111 4.23 -0.60 -2.58
C LEU A 111 4.44 -0.87 -1.08
N LEU A 112 3.42 -1.31 -0.35
CA LEU A 112 3.54 -1.73 1.05
C LEU A 112 4.48 -2.94 1.18
N GLY A 113 4.40 -3.90 0.27
CA GLY A 113 5.32 -5.02 0.21
C GLY A 113 6.78 -4.56 0.03
N ALA A 114 7.02 -3.65 -0.91
CA ALA A 114 8.34 -3.06 -1.12
C ALA A 114 8.84 -2.32 0.12
N ALA A 115 7.99 -1.50 0.74
CA ALA A 115 8.31 -0.78 1.98
C ALA A 115 8.68 -1.73 3.12
N SER A 116 7.94 -2.83 3.29
CA SER A 116 8.21 -3.88 4.28
C SER A 116 9.57 -4.53 4.07
N VAL A 117 9.92 -4.88 2.83
CA VAL A 117 11.25 -5.47 2.51
C VAL A 117 12.36 -4.47 2.75
N LEU A 118 12.21 -3.24 2.28
CA LEU A 118 13.22 -2.20 2.41
C LEU A 118 13.46 -1.84 3.89
N SER A 119 12.41 -1.70 4.69
CA SER A 119 12.54 -1.35 6.11
C SER A 119 13.35 -2.36 6.92
N ARG A 120 13.26 -3.64 6.58
CA ARG A 120 14.02 -4.73 7.22
C ARG A 120 15.48 -4.79 6.77
N ASN A 121 15.79 -4.19 5.65
CA ASN A 121 17.09 -4.26 5.01
C ASN A 121 17.84 -2.93 5.02
N LYS A 122 17.73 -2.12 6.09
CA LYS A 122 18.35 -0.80 6.25
C LYS A 122 19.90 -0.79 6.15
N LYS A 123 20.53 -1.96 6.10
CA LYS A 123 21.99 -2.10 5.89
C LYS A 123 22.40 -2.11 4.42
N LEU A 124 21.47 -1.95 3.50
CA LEU A 124 21.76 -1.72 2.09
C LEU A 124 22.38 -0.33 1.95
N LYS A 125 23.62 -0.29 1.53
CA LYS A 125 24.34 0.92 1.12
C LYS A 125 24.53 0.89 -0.39
#